data_1292c0a8ce0790c596953851870c7a66
#
_entry.id   1292c0a8ce0790c596953851870c7a66
#
_cell.length_a   1.000
_cell.length_b   1.000
_cell.length_c   1.000
_cell.angle_alpha   90.00
_cell.angle_beta   90.00
_cell.angle_gamma   90.00
#
_symmetry.space_group_name_H-M   'P 1'
#
loop_
_entity.id
_entity.type
_entity.pdbx_description
1 polymer ?
#
loop_
_entity_poly.entity_id
_entity_poly.type
_entity_poly.pdbx_seq_one_letter_code
_entity_poly.pdbx_strand_id
1 'polypeptide(L)'
;QLCPTQSLELGPIADISRGKTNQDKIKIEKDSCVLCGLCASVCAFDALNLEIDGKNIQDLPNYPKWTHFSEIDEENCIYCGKCSYSCPQDAVFFQRNLPKPTDLIHGNISINEEDCLYCKICEELCPVSAITIKAIPESSTRTDLAVPNNIEVDLNKCVQCGVCKRACPQNAIKQVCDTCMYADELPEPEITGKTFIDNNCVYCGYCKELCPEDTIKVVKPFDGEMLIPEAEECKDCQDCIEVCPCNALEIKDGFLSLNEERCILCGACVNACPLDALQLRRSSMKLENITNASWQKIIGKLLE
;
A
#
# COMPACT_ATOMS: atom_id res chain seq x y z
N GLN A 1 -10.52 16.31 19.51
CA GLN A 1 -11.26 16.91 18.38
C GLN A 1 -10.63 18.26 18.05
N LEU A 2 -10.15 18.42 16.78
CA LEU A 2 -9.44 19.62 16.34
C LEU A 2 -10.36 20.79 15.99
N CYS A 3 -11.58 20.49 15.57
CA CYS A 3 -12.53 21.53 15.17
C CYS A 3 -13.00 22.36 16.36
N PRO A 4 -12.73 23.69 16.41
CA PRO A 4 -13.10 24.53 17.54
C PRO A 4 -14.61 24.70 17.71
N THR A 5 -15.37 24.50 16.61
CA THR A 5 -16.84 24.61 16.58
C THR A 5 -17.53 23.25 16.53
N GLN A 6 -16.76 22.16 16.58
CA GLN A 6 -17.27 20.78 16.50
C GLN A 6 -18.10 20.50 15.24
N SER A 7 -17.80 21.22 14.15
CA SER A 7 -18.53 21.10 12.88
C SER A 7 -18.16 19.85 12.08
N LEU A 8 -17.23 19.01 12.55
CA LEU A 8 -16.81 17.77 11.90
C LEU A 8 -17.35 16.59 12.67
N GLU A 9 -18.08 15.73 11.99
CA GLU A 9 -18.57 14.45 12.49
C GLU A 9 -17.98 13.32 11.67
N LEU A 10 -17.54 12.25 12.32
CA LEU A 10 -17.14 11.01 11.66
C LEU A 10 -18.39 10.17 11.41
N GLY A 11 -18.50 9.64 10.17
CA GLY A 11 -19.50 8.64 9.85
C GLY A 11 -19.20 7.28 10.50
N PRO A 12 -20.10 6.31 10.34
CA PRO A 12 -19.92 4.95 10.85
C PRO A 12 -18.90 4.18 9.97
N ILE A 13 -17.61 4.42 10.20
CA ILE A 13 -16.50 3.99 9.34
C ILE A 13 -16.53 2.48 9.08
N ALA A 14 -16.76 1.67 10.11
CA ALA A 14 -16.82 0.21 9.99
C ALA A 14 -17.99 -0.27 9.10
N ASP A 15 -19.17 0.35 9.22
CA ASP A 15 -20.32 0.00 8.38
C ASP A 15 -20.16 0.49 6.94
N ILE A 16 -19.45 1.62 6.74
CA ILE A 16 -19.12 2.13 5.40
C ILE A 16 -18.14 1.17 4.71
N SER A 17 -17.06 0.74 5.38
CA SER A 17 -16.09 -0.21 4.83
C SER A 17 -16.69 -1.57 4.48
N ARG A 18 -17.70 -2.00 5.22
CA ARG A 18 -18.45 -3.23 4.94
C ARG A 18 -19.54 -3.07 3.87
N GLY A 19 -19.69 -1.87 3.31
CA GLY A 19 -20.76 -1.60 2.34
C GLY A 19 -22.19 -1.65 2.90
N LYS A 20 -22.37 -1.58 4.23
CA LYS A 20 -23.68 -1.62 4.86
C LYS A 20 -24.44 -0.29 4.77
N THR A 21 -23.72 0.81 4.55
CA THR A 21 -24.30 2.15 4.41
C THR A 21 -23.49 2.96 3.39
N ASN A 22 -24.17 3.91 2.71
CA ASN A 22 -23.57 4.86 1.78
C ASN A 22 -23.40 6.26 2.42
N GLN A 23 -23.34 6.34 3.74
CA GLN A 23 -23.10 7.62 4.43
C GLN A 23 -21.67 8.12 4.15
N ASP A 24 -21.49 9.44 4.24
CA ASP A 24 -20.18 10.05 4.11
C ASP A 24 -19.28 9.66 5.28
N LYS A 25 -17.98 9.39 4.99
CA LYS A 25 -16.97 9.11 6.03
C LYS A 25 -16.76 10.30 6.98
N ILE A 26 -16.93 11.51 6.45
CA ILE A 26 -16.82 12.77 7.21
C ILE A 26 -17.96 13.67 6.78
N LYS A 27 -18.70 14.21 7.76
CA LYS A 27 -19.73 15.20 7.55
C LYS A 27 -19.26 16.55 8.10
N ILE A 28 -19.49 17.61 7.33
CA ILE A 28 -19.18 18.99 7.74
C ILE A 28 -20.49 19.75 7.89
N GLU A 29 -20.81 20.16 9.12
CA GLU A 29 -21.92 21.06 9.40
C GLU A 29 -21.57 22.49 8.98
N LYS A 30 -22.07 22.90 7.80
CA LYS A 30 -21.71 24.17 7.17
C LYS A 30 -22.12 25.39 7.99
N ASP A 31 -23.24 25.32 8.69
CA ASP A 31 -23.79 26.44 9.48
C ASP A 31 -22.94 26.76 10.72
N SER A 32 -22.25 25.79 11.28
CA SER A 32 -21.36 25.95 12.41
C SER A 32 -19.88 26.07 12.04
N CYS A 33 -19.53 25.80 10.77
CA CYS A 33 -18.17 25.88 10.27
C CYS A 33 -17.71 27.32 10.06
N VAL A 34 -16.67 27.75 10.76
CA VAL A 34 -16.10 29.10 10.67
C VAL A 34 -14.98 29.21 9.62
N LEU A 35 -14.80 28.22 8.78
CA LEU A 35 -13.80 28.18 7.69
C LEU A 35 -12.37 28.51 8.16
N CYS A 36 -11.99 28.11 9.36
CA CYS A 36 -10.67 28.41 9.92
C CYS A 36 -9.51 27.61 9.30
N GLY A 37 -9.80 26.59 8.49
CA GLY A 37 -8.82 25.78 7.77
C GLY A 37 -8.00 24.80 8.60
N LEU A 38 -8.19 24.73 9.91
CA LEU A 38 -7.42 23.85 10.80
C LEU A 38 -7.48 22.38 10.37
N CYS A 39 -8.66 21.89 10.03
CA CYS A 39 -8.87 20.50 9.61
C CYS A 39 -8.16 20.16 8.30
N ALA A 40 -8.19 21.08 7.32
CA ALA A 40 -7.48 20.90 6.05
C ALA A 40 -5.96 20.95 6.23
N SER A 41 -5.46 21.93 7.01
CA SER A 41 -4.01 22.11 7.20
C SER A 41 -3.32 20.97 7.96
N VAL A 42 -4.04 20.28 8.86
CA VAL A 42 -3.48 19.16 9.64
C VAL A 42 -3.84 17.78 9.08
N CYS A 43 -4.56 17.73 7.96
CA CYS A 43 -4.85 16.50 7.28
C CYS A 43 -3.61 16.04 6.48
N ALA A 44 -2.96 14.96 6.91
CA ALA A 44 -1.79 14.41 6.25
C ALA A 44 -2.12 13.69 4.92
N PHE A 45 -3.40 13.56 4.58
CA PHE A 45 -3.88 12.77 3.44
C PHE A 45 -4.74 13.59 2.48
N ASP A 46 -4.68 14.93 2.59
CA ASP A 46 -5.43 15.88 1.76
C ASP A 46 -6.93 15.58 1.59
N ALA A 47 -7.51 14.84 2.56
CA ALA A 47 -8.92 14.44 2.54
C ALA A 47 -9.89 15.61 2.73
N LEU A 48 -9.38 16.75 3.19
CA LEU A 48 -10.13 17.98 3.41
C LEU A 48 -9.43 19.12 2.71
N ASN A 49 -10.14 19.81 1.83
CA ASN A 49 -9.64 20.97 1.11
C ASN A 49 -10.37 22.24 1.56
N LEU A 50 -9.64 23.34 1.70
CA LEU A 50 -10.19 24.68 1.88
C LEU A 50 -9.45 25.64 0.95
N GLU A 51 -10.22 26.36 0.17
CA GLU A 51 -9.71 27.41 -0.72
C GLU A 51 -10.10 28.80 -0.19
N ILE A 52 -9.15 29.72 -0.22
CA ILE A 52 -9.34 31.13 0.10
C ILE A 52 -8.91 31.92 -1.14
N ASP A 53 -9.83 32.67 -1.72
CA ASP A 53 -9.62 33.45 -2.94
C ASP A 53 -9.02 32.60 -4.10
N GLY A 54 -9.51 31.37 -4.25
CA GLY A 54 -9.08 30.43 -5.30
C GLY A 54 -7.69 29.82 -5.09
N LYS A 55 -7.11 29.96 -3.90
CA LYS A 55 -5.85 29.30 -3.50
C LYS A 55 -6.10 28.30 -2.40
N ASN A 56 -5.51 27.13 -2.54
CA ASN A 56 -5.54 26.14 -1.47
C ASN A 56 -4.87 26.73 -0.22
N ILE A 57 -5.46 26.50 0.96
CA ILE A 57 -4.94 26.97 2.24
C ILE A 57 -3.50 26.47 2.51
N GLN A 58 -3.17 25.28 2.03
CA GLN A 58 -1.84 24.69 2.16
C GLN A 58 -0.77 25.45 1.37
N ASP A 59 -1.15 26.17 0.29
CA ASP A 59 -0.25 26.98 -0.51
C ASP A 59 0.07 28.34 0.14
N LEU A 60 -0.65 28.70 1.20
CA LEU A 60 -0.45 29.98 1.88
C LEU A 60 0.80 29.94 2.79
N PRO A 61 1.63 31.00 2.80
CA PRO A 61 2.93 30.98 3.47
C PRO A 61 2.89 30.84 4.99
N ASN A 62 1.74 31.14 5.61
CA ASN A 62 1.57 31.11 7.08
C ASN A 62 0.96 29.81 7.60
N TYR A 63 0.72 28.85 6.74
CA TYR A 63 0.15 27.56 7.12
C TYR A 63 1.25 26.49 7.23
N PRO A 64 1.10 25.50 8.12
CA PRO A 64 2.00 24.37 8.21
C PRO A 64 2.06 23.59 6.91
N LYS A 65 3.26 23.11 6.58
CA LYS A 65 3.48 22.28 5.38
C LYS A 65 3.93 20.90 5.79
N TRP A 66 3.32 19.90 5.21
CA TRP A 66 3.74 18.52 5.37
C TRP A 66 5.03 18.24 4.59
N THR A 67 5.92 17.47 5.22
CA THR A 67 7.22 17.04 4.64
C THR A 67 7.30 15.54 4.42
N HIS A 68 6.19 14.82 4.65
CA HIS A 68 6.12 13.41 4.29
C HIS A 68 6.04 13.25 2.75
N PHE A 69 6.59 12.16 2.26
CA PHE A 69 6.60 11.87 0.82
C PHE A 69 6.75 10.37 0.55
N SER A 70 6.46 9.99 -0.68
CA SER A 70 6.80 8.69 -1.25
C SER A 70 7.40 8.92 -2.64
N GLU A 71 8.57 8.34 -2.90
CA GLU A 71 9.35 8.54 -4.13
C GLU A 71 9.94 7.21 -4.58
N ILE A 72 10.00 7.01 -5.90
CA ILE A 72 10.63 5.86 -6.54
C ILE A 72 11.81 6.35 -7.34
N ASP A 73 12.98 5.79 -7.07
CA ASP A 73 14.19 6.01 -7.86
C ASP A 73 14.08 5.24 -9.19
N GLU A 74 13.72 5.95 -10.25
CA GLU A 74 13.52 5.36 -11.59
C GLU A 74 14.84 4.89 -12.24
N GLU A 75 16.00 5.43 -11.85
CA GLU A 75 17.28 5.04 -12.42
C GLU A 75 17.68 3.62 -11.99
N ASN A 76 17.33 3.23 -10.77
CA ASN A 76 17.62 1.91 -10.21
C ASN A 76 16.41 0.97 -10.20
N CYS A 77 15.24 1.41 -10.66
CA CYS A 77 14.03 0.62 -10.70
C CYS A 77 14.09 -0.45 -11.80
N ILE A 78 13.87 -1.71 -11.43
CA ILE A 78 13.78 -2.84 -12.39
C ILE A 78 12.40 -3.05 -12.99
N TYR A 79 11.45 -2.20 -12.69
CA TYR A 79 10.07 -2.23 -13.18
C TYR A 79 9.35 -3.58 -13.00
N CYS A 80 9.64 -4.30 -11.91
CA CYS A 80 9.02 -5.60 -11.62
C CYS A 80 7.51 -5.51 -11.36
N GLY A 81 7.02 -4.37 -10.83
CA GLY A 81 5.59 -4.10 -10.60
C GLY A 81 5.05 -4.56 -9.26
N LYS A 82 5.85 -5.15 -8.37
CA LYS A 82 5.40 -5.59 -7.03
C LYS A 82 4.76 -4.46 -6.23
N CYS A 83 5.33 -3.25 -6.30
CA CYS A 83 4.83 -2.07 -5.58
C CYS A 83 3.40 -1.67 -5.99
N SER A 84 3.06 -1.79 -7.27
CA SER A 84 1.71 -1.52 -7.78
C SER A 84 0.75 -2.65 -7.39
N TYR A 85 1.14 -3.90 -7.61
CA TYR A 85 0.31 -5.06 -7.31
C TYR A 85 -0.09 -5.14 -5.83
N SER A 86 0.80 -4.77 -4.92
CA SER A 86 0.59 -4.89 -3.48
C SER A 86 0.07 -3.62 -2.80
N CYS A 87 -0.07 -2.51 -3.53
CA CYS A 87 -0.51 -1.26 -2.93
C CYS A 87 -1.97 -1.37 -2.44
N PRO A 88 -2.23 -1.24 -1.12
CA PRO A 88 -3.59 -1.39 -0.59
C PRO A 88 -4.52 -0.22 -0.97
N GLN A 89 -3.97 0.85 -1.56
CA GLN A 89 -4.71 2.03 -2.02
C GLN A 89 -4.69 2.18 -3.54
N ASP A 90 -4.16 1.21 -4.27
CA ASP A 90 -4.00 1.27 -5.73
C ASP A 90 -3.35 2.57 -6.21
N ALA A 91 -2.45 3.14 -5.39
CA ALA A 91 -1.86 4.46 -5.62
C ALA A 91 -0.59 4.43 -6.46
N VAL A 92 -0.03 3.26 -6.77
CA VAL A 92 1.24 3.12 -7.49
C VAL A 92 0.98 2.57 -8.88
N PHE A 93 1.38 3.33 -9.89
CA PHE A 93 1.25 2.97 -11.30
C PHE A 93 2.62 2.94 -11.96
N PHE A 94 2.73 2.18 -13.04
CA PHE A 94 3.93 2.14 -13.86
C PHE A 94 3.59 1.90 -15.34
N GLN A 95 4.45 2.41 -16.20
CA GLN A 95 4.48 2.09 -17.63
C GLN A 95 5.80 1.41 -17.93
N ARG A 96 5.77 0.28 -18.62
CA ARG A 96 6.96 -0.47 -19.06
C ARG A 96 7.18 -0.27 -20.54
N ASN A 97 8.42 -0.03 -20.91
CA ASN A 97 8.90 -0.18 -22.28
C ASN A 97 9.55 -1.55 -22.35
N LEU A 98 8.81 -2.53 -22.84
CA LEU A 98 9.34 -3.88 -23.01
C LEU A 98 10.33 -3.93 -24.19
N PRO A 99 11.37 -4.76 -24.10
CA PRO A 99 12.27 -4.98 -25.20
C PRO A 99 11.50 -5.60 -26.39
N LYS A 100 11.94 -5.32 -27.60
CA LYS A 100 11.32 -5.92 -28.80
C LYS A 100 11.64 -7.41 -28.83
N PRO A 101 10.66 -8.29 -29.10
CA PRO A 101 10.91 -9.72 -29.17
C PRO A 101 12.05 -10.12 -30.15
N THR A 102 12.25 -9.33 -31.21
CA THR A 102 13.34 -9.54 -32.20
C THR A 102 14.74 -9.33 -31.62
N ASP A 103 14.85 -8.57 -30.52
CA ASP A 103 16.13 -8.21 -29.91
C ASP A 103 16.48 -9.15 -28.74
N LEU A 104 15.61 -10.13 -28.47
CA LEU A 104 15.74 -11.08 -27.38
C LEU A 104 16.17 -12.46 -27.87
N ILE A 105 16.93 -13.15 -27.05
CA ILE A 105 17.24 -14.56 -27.26
C ILE A 105 15.99 -15.35 -26.88
N HIS A 106 15.41 -16.07 -27.80
CA HIS A 106 14.28 -16.94 -27.54
C HIS A 106 14.76 -18.21 -26.82
N GLY A 107 14.09 -18.55 -25.78
CA GLY A 107 14.36 -19.72 -24.97
C GLY A 107 13.09 -20.20 -24.28
N ASN A 108 13.26 -20.86 -23.16
CA ASN A 108 12.18 -21.38 -22.34
C ASN A 108 12.13 -20.68 -20.98
N ILE A 109 10.99 -20.75 -20.31
CA ILE A 109 10.82 -20.35 -18.93
C ILE A 109 10.82 -21.62 -18.07
N SER A 110 11.86 -21.78 -17.26
CA SER A 110 11.98 -22.87 -16.29
C SER A 110 11.50 -22.38 -14.92
N ILE A 111 10.64 -23.15 -14.29
CA ILE A 111 10.10 -22.86 -12.96
C ILE A 111 10.49 -23.99 -12.03
N ASN A 112 11.19 -23.66 -10.95
CA ASN A 112 11.47 -24.60 -9.88
C ASN A 112 10.22 -24.71 -8.98
N GLU A 113 9.49 -25.81 -9.12
CA GLU A 113 8.24 -26.04 -8.37
C GLU A 113 8.48 -26.27 -6.87
N GLU A 114 9.68 -26.72 -6.47
CA GLU A 114 10.03 -26.90 -5.06
C GLU A 114 10.17 -25.56 -4.31
N ASP A 115 10.64 -24.53 -5.01
CA ASP A 115 10.80 -23.17 -4.47
C ASP A 115 9.54 -22.30 -4.69
N CYS A 116 8.63 -22.75 -5.56
CA CYS A 116 7.46 -21.96 -5.96
C CYS A 116 6.36 -21.97 -4.88
N LEU A 117 5.95 -20.78 -4.42
CA LEU A 117 4.83 -20.61 -3.50
C LEU A 117 3.45 -20.58 -4.17
N TYR A 118 3.35 -20.70 -5.47
CA TYR A 118 2.11 -20.55 -6.23
C TYR A 118 1.33 -19.26 -5.93
N CYS A 119 2.04 -18.18 -5.58
CA CYS A 119 1.49 -16.91 -5.12
C CYS A 119 0.82 -16.04 -6.19
N LYS A 120 0.83 -16.49 -7.47
CA LYS A 120 0.24 -15.83 -8.64
C LYS A 120 0.83 -14.47 -9.05
N ILE A 121 1.82 -13.94 -8.37
CA ILE A 121 2.44 -12.65 -8.71
C ILE A 121 2.95 -12.62 -10.16
N CYS A 122 3.58 -13.70 -10.63
CA CYS A 122 4.09 -13.78 -11.99
C CYS A 122 2.97 -13.88 -13.05
N GLU A 123 1.82 -14.48 -12.72
CA GLU A 123 0.62 -14.51 -13.56
C GLU A 123 0.03 -13.09 -13.71
N GLU A 124 -0.24 -12.41 -12.59
CA GLU A 124 -0.84 -11.08 -12.54
C GLU A 124 0.04 -9.99 -13.17
N LEU A 125 1.36 -10.09 -12.99
CA LEU A 125 2.29 -9.11 -13.52
C LEU A 125 2.78 -9.41 -14.95
N CYS A 126 2.37 -10.53 -15.54
CA CYS A 126 2.72 -10.88 -16.92
C CYS A 126 2.06 -9.93 -17.93
N PRO A 127 2.82 -9.12 -18.69
CA PRO A 127 2.25 -8.11 -19.58
C PRO A 127 1.47 -8.69 -20.77
N VAL A 128 1.64 -9.97 -21.05
CA VAL A 128 0.99 -10.67 -22.18
C VAL A 128 0.15 -11.87 -21.73
N SER A 129 -0.10 -12.01 -20.42
CA SER A 129 -0.88 -13.10 -19.84
C SER A 129 -0.47 -14.49 -20.35
N ALA A 130 0.84 -14.73 -20.39
CA ALA A 130 1.42 -15.99 -20.85
C ALA A 130 1.55 -17.05 -19.74
N ILE A 131 1.34 -16.69 -18.48
CA ILE A 131 1.49 -17.59 -17.33
C ILE A 131 0.11 -17.83 -16.72
N THR A 132 -0.18 -19.09 -16.41
CA THR A 132 -1.42 -19.48 -15.71
C THR A 132 -1.07 -20.40 -14.54
N ILE A 133 -1.57 -20.07 -13.34
CA ILE A 133 -1.33 -20.82 -12.11
C ILE A 133 -2.64 -21.39 -11.58
N LYS A 134 -2.71 -22.72 -11.50
CA LYS A 134 -3.78 -23.47 -10.85
C LYS A 134 -3.31 -23.89 -9.47
N ALA A 135 -3.61 -23.08 -8.45
CA ALA A 135 -3.32 -23.38 -7.05
C ALA A 135 -4.61 -23.85 -6.35
N ILE A 136 -4.48 -24.83 -5.46
CA ILE A 136 -5.57 -25.25 -4.58
C ILE A 136 -5.62 -24.24 -3.43
N PRO A 137 -6.77 -23.60 -3.13
CA PRO A 137 -6.91 -22.77 -1.94
C PRO A 137 -6.66 -23.62 -0.69
N GLU A 138 -5.84 -23.14 0.24
CA GLU A 138 -5.54 -23.83 1.51
C GLU A 138 -6.80 -24.14 2.36
N SER A 139 -7.91 -23.45 2.10
CA SER A 139 -9.17 -23.61 2.79
C SER A 139 -10.05 -24.79 2.30
N SER A 140 -9.65 -25.54 1.27
CA SER A 140 -10.43 -26.66 0.78
C SER A 140 -10.17 -27.91 1.62
N THR A 141 -11.04 -28.20 2.58
CA THR A 141 -11.07 -29.45 3.39
C THR A 141 -11.49 -30.69 2.58
N ARG A 142 -11.60 -30.60 1.27
CA ARG A 142 -11.87 -31.74 0.39
C ARG A 142 -10.58 -32.38 -0.07
N THR A 143 -10.18 -33.44 0.63
CA THR A 143 -8.99 -34.25 0.39
C THR A 143 -9.09 -35.20 -0.82
N ASP A 144 -10.24 -35.29 -1.48
CA ASP A 144 -10.52 -36.37 -2.43
C ASP A 144 -10.34 -36.00 -3.91
N LEU A 145 -10.09 -34.72 -4.23
CA LEU A 145 -9.82 -34.23 -5.57
C LEU A 145 -8.66 -33.21 -5.53
N ALA A 146 -7.48 -33.66 -5.12
CA ALA A 146 -6.27 -32.85 -5.22
C ALA A 146 -5.93 -32.65 -6.71
N VAL A 147 -6.40 -31.54 -7.30
CA VAL A 147 -5.78 -31.04 -8.53
C VAL A 147 -4.39 -30.57 -8.12
N PRO A 148 -3.31 -31.18 -8.62
CA PRO A 148 -1.97 -30.75 -8.26
C PRO A 148 -1.80 -29.27 -8.64
N ASN A 149 -1.10 -28.51 -7.80
CA ASN A 149 -0.65 -27.18 -8.18
C ASN A 149 0.06 -27.29 -9.53
N ASN A 150 -0.30 -26.48 -10.48
CA ASN A 150 0.27 -26.50 -11.81
C ASN A 150 0.54 -25.10 -12.32
N ILE A 151 1.67 -24.93 -12.97
CA ILE A 151 2.06 -23.68 -13.63
C ILE A 151 2.25 -23.99 -15.11
N GLU A 152 1.50 -23.29 -15.93
CA GLU A 152 1.58 -23.40 -17.38
C GLU A 152 2.10 -22.09 -17.97
N VAL A 153 3.07 -22.19 -18.88
CA VAL A 153 3.61 -21.05 -19.63
C VAL A 153 3.31 -21.24 -21.11
N ASP A 154 2.51 -20.35 -21.66
CA ASP A 154 2.26 -20.32 -23.12
C ASP A 154 3.42 -19.61 -23.82
N LEU A 155 4.36 -20.38 -24.34
CA LEU A 155 5.53 -19.87 -25.04
C LEU A 155 5.20 -19.14 -26.36
N ASN A 156 4.00 -19.37 -26.93
CA ASN A 156 3.57 -18.64 -28.12
C ASN A 156 3.15 -17.19 -27.79
N LYS A 157 2.70 -16.95 -26.55
CA LYS A 157 2.40 -15.62 -26.06
C LYS A 157 3.59 -14.94 -25.39
N CYS A 158 4.49 -15.74 -24.82
CA CYS A 158 5.62 -15.23 -24.04
C CYS A 158 6.57 -14.41 -24.93
N VAL A 159 6.81 -13.16 -24.53
CA VAL A 159 7.73 -12.23 -25.22
C VAL A 159 9.12 -12.19 -24.57
N GLN A 160 9.44 -13.14 -23.70
CA GLN A 160 10.76 -13.31 -23.06
C GLN A 160 11.26 -12.05 -22.32
N CYS A 161 10.36 -11.18 -21.82
CA CYS A 161 10.72 -9.89 -21.21
C CYS A 161 11.31 -9.98 -19.80
N GLY A 162 11.31 -11.15 -19.15
CA GLY A 162 11.90 -11.34 -17.82
C GLY A 162 11.11 -10.78 -16.63
N VAL A 163 9.93 -10.17 -16.84
CA VAL A 163 9.13 -9.60 -15.75
C VAL A 163 8.78 -10.62 -14.67
N CYS A 164 8.37 -11.84 -15.08
CA CYS A 164 8.01 -12.91 -14.14
C CYS A 164 9.18 -13.31 -13.22
N LYS A 165 10.41 -13.38 -13.76
CA LYS A 165 11.62 -13.66 -12.99
C LYS A 165 11.87 -12.57 -11.95
N ARG A 166 11.87 -11.29 -12.36
CA ARG A 166 12.08 -10.12 -11.48
C ARG A 166 11.01 -10.01 -10.40
N ALA A 167 9.79 -10.40 -10.72
CA ALA A 167 8.66 -10.34 -9.80
C ALA A 167 8.61 -11.51 -8.81
N CYS A 168 9.29 -12.62 -9.08
CA CYS A 168 9.24 -13.80 -8.23
C CYS A 168 9.91 -13.55 -6.87
N PRO A 169 9.19 -13.67 -5.74
CA PRO A 169 9.76 -13.43 -4.41
C PRO A 169 10.74 -14.54 -3.99
N GLN A 170 10.63 -15.75 -4.59
CA GLN A 170 11.44 -16.90 -4.28
C GLN A 170 12.55 -17.17 -5.31
N ASN A 171 12.69 -16.31 -6.32
CA ASN A 171 13.61 -16.53 -7.45
C ASN A 171 13.44 -17.90 -8.13
N ALA A 172 12.22 -18.46 -8.08
CA ALA A 172 11.91 -19.79 -8.63
C ALA A 172 11.85 -19.84 -10.17
N ILE A 173 11.97 -18.70 -10.87
CA ILE A 173 11.79 -18.60 -12.32
C ILE A 173 13.12 -18.24 -12.97
N LYS A 174 13.48 -19.01 -14.00
CA LYS A 174 14.68 -18.80 -14.84
C LYS A 174 14.29 -18.71 -16.31
N GLN A 175 15.00 -17.85 -17.04
CA GLN A 175 14.98 -17.86 -18.50
C GLN A 175 16.14 -18.73 -18.98
N VAL A 176 15.85 -19.83 -19.64
CA VAL A 176 16.86 -20.79 -20.09
C VAL A 176 16.92 -20.84 -21.61
N CYS A 177 18.08 -21.11 -22.15
CA CYS A 177 18.30 -21.27 -23.59
C CYS A 177 18.35 -22.74 -23.94
N ASP A 178 17.43 -23.21 -24.78
CA ASP A 178 17.37 -24.61 -25.19
C ASP A 178 18.45 -24.99 -26.23
N THR A 179 19.04 -23.97 -26.89
CA THR A 179 20.01 -24.17 -27.97
C THR A 179 21.44 -23.71 -27.66
N CYS A 180 21.63 -23.09 -26.47
CA CYS A 180 22.92 -22.53 -26.07
C CYS A 180 23.82 -23.63 -25.46
N MET A 181 24.96 -23.85 -26.02
CA MET A 181 25.92 -24.89 -25.55
C MET A 181 26.65 -24.49 -24.24
N TYR A 182 26.59 -23.24 -23.82
CA TYR A 182 27.43 -22.69 -22.73
C TYR A 182 26.70 -21.84 -21.70
N ALA A 183 25.39 -21.61 -21.79
CA ALA A 183 24.65 -20.79 -20.87
C ALA A 183 23.36 -21.48 -20.45
N ASP A 184 23.31 -21.89 -19.18
CA ASP A 184 22.10 -22.46 -18.57
C ASP A 184 21.01 -21.42 -18.33
N GLU A 185 21.39 -20.14 -18.24
CA GLU A 185 20.49 -19.05 -17.96
C GLU A 185 20.78 -17.84 -18.87
N LEU A 186 19.72 -17.27 -19.43
CA LEU A 186 19.81 -16.09 -20.29
C LEU A 186 19.99 -14.81 -19.46
N PRO A 187 20.74 -13.81 -19.99
CA PRO A 187 20.84 -12.51 -19.36
C PRO A 187 19.45 -11.84 -19.31
N GLU A 188 19.18 -11.12 -18.24
CA GLU A 188 17.93 -10.38 -18.10
C GLU A 188 17.85 -9.24 -19.10
N PRO A 189 16.74 -9.15 -19.86
CA PRO A 189 16.53 -8.03 -20.76
C PRO A 189 16.43 -6.71 -19.99
N GLU A 190 16.90 -5.62 -20.58
CA GLU A 190 16.69 -4.29 -20.05
C GLU A 190 15.21 -3.90 -20.20
N ILE A 191 14.60 -3.43 -19.10
CA ILE A 191 13.26 -2.86 -19.08
C ILE A 191 13.40 -1.43 -18.59
N THR A 192 12.89 -0.48 -19.37
CA THR A 192 12.77 0.92 -18.96
C THR A 192 11.31 1.27 -18.75
N GLY A 193 11.05 2.42 -18.14
CA GLY A 193 9.65 2.82 -17.92
C GLY A 193 9.52 4.15 -17.20
N LYS A 194 8.35 4.34 -16.61
CA LYS A 194 8.02 5.45 -15.71
C LYS A 194 7.15 4.93 -14.59
N THR A 195 7.30 5.53 -13.42
CA THR A 195 6.51 5.24 -12.24
C THR A 195 5.70 6.48 -11.85
N PHE A 196 4.50 6.25 -11.30
CA PHE A 196 3.61 7.30 -10.84
C PHE A 196 3.03 6.91 -9.49
N ILE A 197 3.03 7.83 -8.56
CA ILE A 197 2.34 7.71 -7.27
C ILE A 197 1.28 8.80 -7.23
N ASP A 198 0.03 8.42 -7.10
CA ASP A 198 -1.08 9.37 -7.05
C ASP A 198 -1.44 9.83 -5.62
N ASN A 199 -2.44 10.70 -5.52
CA ASN A 199 -2.88 11.29 -4.25
C ASN A 199 -3.61 10.30 -3.32
N ASN A 200 -3.89 9.06 -3.75
CA ASN A 200 -4.43 8.02 -2.88
C ASN A 200 -3.35 7.42 -1.98
N CYS A 201 -2.08 7.73 -2.24
CA CYS A 201 -0.97 7.25 -1.42
C CYS A 201 -1.11 7.71 0.04
N VAL A 202 -1.10 6.76 0.96
CA VAL A 202 -1.16 7.00 2.42
C VAL A 202 0.19 6.87 3.11
N TYR A 203 1.26 6.78 2.36
CA TYR A 203 2.65 6.75 2.84
C TYR A 203 2.96 5.60 3.82
N CYS A 204 2.30 4.44 3.65
CA CYS A 204 2.45 3.30 4.56
C CYS A 204 3.81 2.58 4.46
N GLY A 205 4.51 2.71 3.32
CA GLY A 205 5.80 2.06 3.11
C GLY A 205 5.72 0.60 2.66
N TYR A 206 4.54 0.03 2.43
CA TYR A 206 4.42 -1.36 2.00
C TYR A 206 5.13 -1.64 0.66
N CYS A 207 5.05 -0.70 -0.28
CA CYS A 207 5.79 -0.78 -1.53
C CYS A 207 7.32 -0.81 -1.32
N LYS A 208 7.84 -0.08 -0.32
CA LYS A 208 9.25 -0.10 0.06
C LYS A 208 9.67 -1.46 0.61
N GLU A 209 8.87 -2.04 1.52
CA GLU A 209 9.12 -3.36 2.10
C GLU A 209 9.27 -4.46 1.03
N LEU A 210 8.51 -4.37 -0.05
CA LEU A 210 8.47 -5.36 -1.13
C LEU A 210 9.45 -5.09 -2.28
N CYS A 211 10.10 -3.93 -2.28
CA CYS A 211 11.02 -3.58 -3.35
C CYS A 211 12.33 -4.37 -3.22
N PRO A 212 12.69 -5.22 -4.21
CA PRO A 212 13.91 -6.02 -4.12
C PRO A 212 15.19 -5.19 -4.27
N GLU A 213 15.11 -4.00 -4.87
CA GLU A 213 16.25 -3.11 -5.16
C GLU A 213 16.32 -1.92 -4.19
N ASP A 214 15.44 -1.87 -3.17
CA ASP A 214 15.34 -0.76 -2.19
C ASP A 214 15.28 0.64 -2.85
N THR A 215 14.63 0.73 -4.01
CA THR A 215 14.54 1.98 -4.80
C THR A 215 13.43 2.91 -4.31
N ILE A 216 12.67 2.54 -3.28
CA ILE A 216 11.51 3.31 -2.81
C ILE A 216 11.81 3.97 -1.48
N LYS A 217 11.68 5.30 -1.43
CA LYS A 217 11.80 6.09 -0.22
C LYS A 217 10.42 6.53 0.25
N VAL A 218 10.14 6.33 1.53
CA VAL A 218 8.89 6.76 2.15
C VAL A 218 9.20 7.44 3.47
N VAL A 219 8.64 8.63 3.66
CA VAL A 219 8.61 9.34 4.93
C VAL A 219 7.16 9.41 5.37
N LYS A 220 6.83 8.75 6.49
CA LYS A 220 5.49 8.73 7.05
C LYS A 220 5.12 10.08 7.69
N PRO A 221 3.82 10.45 7.75
CA PRO A 221 3.39 11.71 8.32
C PRO A 221 3.58 11.81 9.84
N PHE A 222 3.55 10.67 10.56
CA PHE A 222 3.61 10.62 12.01
C PHE A 222 4.68 9.65 12.49
N ASP A 223 5.32 9.98 13.63
CA ASP A 223 6.07 9.04 14.45
C ASP A 223 5.30 8.77 15.73
N GLY A 224 5.47 7.61 16.33
CA GLY A 224 4.78 7.19 17.55
C GLY A 224 4.58 5.70 17.63
N GLU A 225 3.61 5.29 18.42
CA GLU A 225 3.30 3.88 18.66
C GLU A 225 1.79 3.61 18.64
N MET A 226 1.42 2.41 18.22
CA MET A 226 0.08 1.86 18.35
C MET A 226 0.12 0.73 19.36
N LEU A 227 -0.70 0.82 20.41
CA LEU A 227 -0.85 -0.23 21.39
C LEU A 227 -2.07 -1.07 21.03
N ILE A 228 -1.84 -2.36 20.80
CA ILE A 228 -2.92 -3.34 20.57
C ILE A 228 -3.38 -3.89 21.93
N PRO A 229 -4.67 -4.28 22.04
CA PRO A 229 -5.24 -4.80 23.29
C PRO A 229 -4.63 -6.18 23.64
N GLU A 230 -4.68 -6.52 24.90
CA GLU A 230 -4.49 -7.91 25.32
C GLU A 230 -5.61 -8.80 24.78
N ALA A 231 -5.36 -10.11 24.66
CA ALA A 231 -6.28 -11.05 24.03
C ALA A 231 -7.68 -11.06 24.68
N GLU A 232 -7.77 -10.81 25.99
CA GLU A 232 -9.02 -10.80 26.74
C GLU A 232 -9.91 -9.57 26.45
N GLU A 233 -9.31 -8.49 25.95
CA GLU A 233 -9.99 -7.22 25.63
C GLU A 233 -10.53 -7.21 24.19
N CYS A 234 -9.99 -8.04 23.31
CA CYS A 234 -10.41 -8.15 21.91
C CYS A 234 -11.54 -9.20 21.74
N LYS A 235 -12.58 -8.88 20.96
CA LYS A 235 -13.69 -9.79 20.63
C LYS A 235 -13.71 -10.23 19.18
N ASP A 236 -12.59 -10.14 18.47
CA ASP A 236 -12.42 -10.57 17.07
C ASP A 236 -13.49 -10.04 16.08
N CYS A 237 -13.99 -8.82 16.31
CA CYS A 237 -14.96 -8.20 15.39
C CYS A 237 -14.37 -7.80 14.05
N GLN A 238 -13.04 -7.69 13.95
CA GLN A 238 -12.24 -7.35 12.76
C GLN A 238 -12.47 -5.93 12.19
N ASP A 239 -13.25 -5.08 12.83
CA ASP A 239 -13.53 -3.71 12.39
C ASP A 239 -12.24 -2.90 12.17
N CYS A 240 -11.25 -3.07 13.05
CA CYS A 240 -9.95 -2.40 12.96
C CYS A 240 -9.14 -2.84 11.74
N ILE A 241 -9.27 -4.10 11.32
CA ILE A 241 -8.58 -4.66 10.13
C ILE A 241 -9.23 -4.08 8.87
N GLU A 242 -10.55 -4.13 8.78
CA GLU A 242 -11.29 -3.68 7.60
C GLU A 242 -11.12 -2.17 7.30
N VAL A 243 -10.96 -1.35 8.35
CA VAL A 243 -10.77 0.11 8.17
C VAL A 243 -9.31 0.50 7.98
N CYS A 244 -8.36 -0.43 8.10
CA CYS A 244 -6.93 -0.12 8.02
C CYS A 244 -6.51 0.19 6.59
N PRO A 245 -6.11 1.44 6.25
CA PRO A 245 -5.75 1.80 4.88
C PRO A 245 -4.40 1.21 4.43
N CYS A 246 -3.65 0.62 5.36
CA CYS A 246 -2.31 0.12 5.14
C CYS A 246 -2.20 -1.40 5.23
N ASN A 247 -3.31 -2.10 5.50
CA ASN A 247 -3.29 -3.53 5.82
C ASN A 247 -2.23 -3.88 6.89
N ALA A 248 -2.12 -3.01 7.91
CA ALA A 248 -1.14 -3.16 8.99
C ALA A 248 -1.62 -4.06 10.13
N LEU A 249 -2.89 -4.45 10.15
CA LEU A 249 -3.52 -5.28 11.18
C LEU A 249 -4.01 -6.60 10.58
N GLU A 250 -3.75 -7.69 11.27
CA GLU A 250 -4.19 -9.03 10.89
C GLU A 250 -4.49 -9.88 12.13
N ILE A 251 -5.25 -10.98 11.96
CA ILE A 251 -5.36 -12.02 12.98
C ILE A 251 -4.29 -13.07 12.70
N LYS A 252 -3.38 -13.24 13.64
CA LYS A 252 -2.32 -14.24 13.60
C LYS A 252 -2.39 -15.13 14.84
N ASP A 253 -2.45 -16.43 14.64
CA ASP A 253 -2.57 -17.43 15.72
C ASP A 253 -3.77 -17.16 16.68
N GLY A 254 -4.84 -16.56 16.17
CA GLY A 254 -6.04 -16.22 16.94
C GLY A 254 -5.96 -14.88 17.70
N PHE A 255 -4.91 -14.10 17.51
CA PHE A 255 -4.71 -12.80 18.15
C PHE A 255 -4.55 -11.67 17.15
N LEU A 256 -4.98 -10.47 17.53
CA LEU A 256 -4.74 -9.28 16.74
C LEU A 256 -3.24 -8.97 16.71
N SER A 257 -2.68 -8.87 15.53
CA SER A 257 -1.28 -8.56 15.27
C SER A 257 -1.13 -7.26 14.48
N LEU A 258 -0.09 -6.50 14.77
CA LEU A 258 0.23 -5.23 14.12
C LEU A 258 1.57 -5.32 13.42
N ASN A 259 1.60 -4.95 12.15
CA ASN A 259 2.83 -4.60 11.45
C ASN A 259 3.12 -3.11 11.65
N GLU A 260 4.05 -2.79 12.57
CA GLU A 260 4.42 -1.42 12.91
C GLU A 260 5.04 -0.67 11.73
N GLU A 261 5.77 -1.39 10.85
CA GLU A 261 6.41 -0.79 9.69
C GLU A 261 5.41 -0.30 8.64
N ARG A 262 4.20 -0.86 8.59
CA ARG A 262 3.12 -0.41 7.72
C ARG A 262 2.19 0.60 8.37
N CYS A 263 2.11 0.58 9.70
CA CYS A 263 1.23 1.49 10.43
C CYS A 263 1.64 2.96 10.22
N ILE A 264 0.68 3.79 9.81
CA ILE A 264 0.86 5.25 9.60
C ILE A 264 0.28 6.08 10.75
N LEU A 265 -0.14 5.44 11.83
CA LEU A 265 -0.69 6.11 13.00
C LEU A 265 -1.89 7.05 12.68
N CYS A 266 -2.71 6.68 11.68
CA CYS A 266 -3.87 7.48 11.27
C CYS A 266 -5.00 7.49 12.29
N GLY A 267 -5.13 6.43 13.11
CA GLY A 267 -6.15 6.29 14.15
C GLY A 267 -7.51 5.75 13.66
N ALA A 268 -7.63 5.32 12.40
CA ALA A 268 -8.88 4.77 11.87
C ALA A 268 -9.37 3.56 12.69
N CYS A 269 -8.46 2.64 13.02
CA CYS A 269 -8.74 1.45 13.82
C CYS A 269 -9.17 1.78 15.26
N VAL A 270 -8.56 2.82 15.88
CA VAL A 270 -8.96 3.29 17.22
C VAL A 270 -10.40 3.79 17.20
N ASN A 271 -10.75 4.62 16.19
CA ASN A 271 -12.12 5.14 16.06
C ASN A 271 -13.16 4.07 15.69
N ALA A 272 -12.72 2.97 15.08
CA ALA A 272 -13.61 1.87 14.67
C ALA A 272 -13.81 0.81 15.76
N CYS A 273 -12.93 0.77 16.77
CA CYS A 273 -13.01 -0.21 17.84
C CYS A 273 -14.20 0.07 18.77
N PRO A 274 -15.21 -0.80 18.84
CA PRO A 274 -16.39 -0.58 19.68
C PRO A 274 -16.10 -0.76 21.18
N LEU A 275 -14.92 -1.25 21.52
CA LEU A 275 -14.49 -1.55 22.89
C LEU A 275 -13.45 -0.54 23.41
N ASP A 276 -13.07 0.46 22.58
CA ASP A 276 -11.98 1.40 22.88
C ASP A 276 -10.66 0.72 23.29
N ALA A 277 -10.45 -0.51 22.81
CA ALA A 277 -9.33 -1.36 23.23
C ALA A 277 -7.99 -0.95 22.61
N LEU A 278 -8.01 -0.24 21.48
CA LEU A 278 -6.81 0.22 20.77
C LEU A 278 -6.39 1.60 21.23
N GLN A 279 -5.11 1.81 21.48
CA GLN A 279 -4.57 3.11 21.88
C GLN A 279 -3.50 3.58 20.89
N LEU A 280 -3.50 4.86 20.61
CA LEU A 280 -2.58 5.52 19.69
C LEU A 280 -1.85 6.65 20.39
N ARG A 281 -0.52 6.66 20.30
CA ARG A 281 0.32 7.75 20.79
C ARG A 281 1.21 8.26 19.67
N ARG A 282 1.07 9.53 19.32
CA ARG A 282 1.94 10.19 18.35
C ARG A 282 3.00 11.00 19.08
N SER A 283 4.27 10.75 18.79
CA SER A 283 5.39 11.49 19.37
C SER A 283 5.79 12.68 18.51
N SER A 284 5.58 12.64 17.20
CA SER A 284 5.86 13.74 16.29
C SER A 284 4.97 13.73 15.04
N MET A 285 4.96 14.86 14.34
CA MET A 285 4.32 15.07 13.04
C MET A 285 5.36 15.69 12.09
N LYS A 286 5.38 15.26 10.84
CA LYS A 286 6.28 15.78 9.81
C LYS A 286 5.72 17.08 9.20
N LEU A 287 5.64 18.13 10.03
CA LEU A 287 5.14 19.46 9.68
C LEU A 287 6.24 20.51 9.83
N GLU A 288 6.34 21.40 8.86
CA GLU A 288 7.19 22.61 8.90
C GLU A 288 6.34 23.88 8.98
N ASN A 289 7.00 25.02 9.19
CA ASN A 289 6.37 26.35 9.29
C ASN A 289 5.38 26.53 10.45
N ILE A 290 5.62 25.84 11.56
CA ILE A 290 4.82 25.97 12.78
C ILE A 290 5.30 27.20 13.56
N THR A 291 5.08 28.40 13.01
CA THR A 291 5.68 29.63 13.52
C THR A 291 4.86 30.35 14.59
N ASN A 292 3.56 30.08 14.69
CA ASN A 292 2.72 30.78 15.67
C ASN A 292 2.21 29.87 16.80
N ALA A 293 1.95 30.46 17.94
CA ALA A 293 1.51 29.77 19.16
C ALA A 293 0.18 29.01 19.00
N SER A 294 -0.70 29.47 18.11
CA SER A 294 -1.97 28.79 17.84
C SER A 294 -1.76 27.44 17.18
N TRP A 295 -0.87 27.36 16.17
CA TRP A 295 -0.51 26.11 15.53
C TRP A 295 0.18 25.16 16.49
N GLN A 296 1.13 25.66 17.29
CA GLN A 296 1.84 24.84 18.30
C GLN A 296 0.85 24.21 19.29
N LYS A 297 -0.14 24.96 19.76
CA LYS A 297 -1.18 24.48 20.68
C LYS A 297 -2.06 23.40 20.05
N ILE A 298 -2.39 23.55 18.76
CA ILE A 298 -3.25 22.59 18.04
C ILE A 298 -2.49 21.30 17.76
N ILE A 299 -1.25 21.43 17.32
CA ILE A 299 -0.37 20.27 17.07
C ILE A 299 -0.11 19.51 18.36
N GLY A 300 0.12 20.22 19.48
CA GLY A 300 0.24 19.59 20.79
C GLY A 300 -0.94 18.69 21.16
N LYS A 301 -2.17 19.11 20.85
CA LYS A 301 -3.38 18.29 21.08
C LYS A 301 -3.49 17.06 20.18
N LEU A 302 -2.77 17.01 19.06
CA LEU A 302 -2.73 15.85 18.19
C LEU A 302 -1.68 14.84 18.62
N LEU A 303 -0.73 15.27 19.44
CA LEU A 303 0.35 14.43 19.97
C LEU A 303 0.01 13.86 21.36
N GLU A 304 -1.02 14.38 22.02
CA GLU A 304 -1.59 13.82 23.26
C GLU A 304 -2.51 12.63 22.96
#